data_08aa0dc3fd3bbeb249a148f006f53da2
#
_entry.id   08aa0dc3fd3bbeb249a148f006f53da2
#
_cell.length_a   1.000
_cell.length_b   1.000
_cell.length_c   1.000
_cell.angle_alpha   90.00
_cell.angle_beta   90.00
_cell.angle_gamma   90.00
#
_symmetry.space_group_name_H-M   'P 1'
#
loop_
_entity.id
_entity.type
_entity.pdbx_description
1 polymer ?
#
loop_
_entity_poly.entity_id
_entity_poly.type
_entity_poly.pdbx_seq_one_letter_code
_entity_poly.pdbx_strand_id
1 'polypeptide(L)'
;MLRPVVEYGCVVYHSSLTDEQDERIKRLQDHALKCIYGTDLSARKLRGKSGLTTLRERREQLVSKFAHKCANDPAFDHWFPRQNTGRTTRSQEVYLEEKARCERLKNSPLHYFRRILNGKTGKEYGTRNKEYREDIVNE
;
A
#
# COMPACT_ATOMS: atom_id res chain seq x y z
N MET A 1 -17.78 -2.61 15.73
CA MET A 1 -16.86 -3.29 14.78
C MET A 1 -16.42 -2.30 13.68
N LEU A 2 -15.33 -1.56 13.86
CA LEU A 2 -14.83 -0.56 12.89
C LEU A 2 -13.97 -1.17 11.77
N ARG A 3 -13.13 -2.16 12.10
CA ARG A 3 -12.16 -2.75 11.17
C ARG A 3 -12.77 -3.32 9.89
N PRO A 4 -13.82 -4.17 9.91
CA PRO A 4 -14.38 -4.72 8.69
C PRO A 4 -14.87 -3.66 7.72
N VAL A 5 -15.42 -2.56 8.23
CA VAL A 5 -15.91 -1.45 7.38
C VAL A 5 -14.75 -0.74 6.68
N VAL A 6 -13.65 -0.47 7.40
CA VAL A 6 -12.48 0.22 6.85
C VAL A 6 -11.61 -0.70 5.98
N GLU A 7 -11.63 -2.01 6.23
CA GLU A 7 -10.89 -2.99 5.42
C GLU A 7 -11.65 -3.40 4.16
N TYR A 8 -12.97 -3.15 4.09
CA TYR A 8 -13.77 -3.50 2.92
C TYR A 8 -13.27 -2.81 1.66
N GLY A 9 -12.99 -3.60 0.63
CA GLY A 9 -12.49 -3.09 -0.65
C GLY A 9 -11.09 -2.46 -0.61
N CYS A 10 -10.33 -2.60 0.49
CA CYS A 10 -9.01 -1.97 0.64
C CYS A 10 -8.03 -2.35 -0.47
N VAL A 11 -8.20 -3.50 -1.09
CA VAL A 11 -7.42 -3.96 -2.23
C VAL A 11 -7.50 -3.00 -3.42
N VAL A 12 -8.65 -2.33 -3.59
CA VAL A 12 -8.87 -1.41 -4.70
C VAL A 12 -8.35 -0.01 -4.40
N TYR A 13 -8.59 0.50 -3.20
CA TYR A 13 -8.30 1.91 -2.89
C TYR A 13 -6.97 2.16 -2.18
N HIS A 14 -6.34 1.14 -1.58
CA HIS A 14 -5.14 1.32 -0.74
C HIS A 14 -3.99 2.06 -1.44
N SER A 15 -3.73 1.69 -2.69
CA SER A 15 -2.65 2.30 -3.48
C SER A 15 -2.93 3.73 -3.94
N SER A 16 -4.20 4.14 -3.93
CA SER A 16 -4.67 5.46 -4.39
C SER A 16 -4.87 6.45 -3.25
N LEU A 17 -4.73 6.02 -2.00
CA LEU A 17 -4.88 6.90 -0.84
C LEU A 17 -3.77 7.94 -0.80
N THR A 18 -4.16 9.19 -0.54
CA THR A 18 -3.22 10.25 -0.17
C THR A 18 -2.80 10.11 1.29
N ASP A 19 -1.64 10.68 1.65
CA ASP A 19 -1.16 10.66 3.04
C ASP A 19 -2.18 11.29 4.01
N GLU A 20 -2.89 12.33 3.57
CA GLU A 20 -3.94 12.97 4.37
C GLU A 20 -5.13 12.01 4.63
N GLN A 21 -5.56 11.28 3.60
CA GLN A 21 -6.64 10.29 3.72
C GLN A 21 -6.23 9.13 4.63
N ASP A 22 -4.99 8.65 4.50
CA ASP A 22 -4.46 7.59 5.35
C ASP A 22 -4.39 8.03 6.82
N GLU A 23 -3.96 9.26 7.08
CA GLU A 23 -3.95 9.83 8.44
C GLU A 23 -5.37 10.00 9.01
N ARG A 24 -6.36 10.38 8.20
CA ARG A 24 -7.77 10.42 8.63
C ARG A 24 -8.28 9.04 9.05
N ILE A 25 -7.98 8.01 8.27
CA ILE A 25 -8.35 6.61 8.60
C ILE A 25 -7.67 6.16 9.90
N LYS A 26 -6.41 6.51 10.09
CA LYS A 26 -5.67 6.22 11.33
C LYS A 26 -6.30 6.90 12.54
N ARG A 27 -6.72 8.17 12.42
CA ARG A 27 -7.42 8.89 13.48
C ARG A 27 -8.72 8.21 13.88
N LEU A 28 -9.47 7.62 12.96
CA LEU A 28 -10.67 6.84 13.29
C LEU A 28 -10.35 5.64 14.17
N GLN A 29 -9.27 4.90 13.87
CA GLN A 29 -8.82 3.78 14.71
C GLN A 29 -8.42 4.27 16.11
N ASP A 30 -7.64 5.34 16.18
CA ASP A 30 -7.16 5.90 17.42
C ASP A 30 -8.32 6.43 18.31
N HIS A 31 -9.32 7.05 17.66
CA HIS A 31 -10.53 7.50 18.36
C HIS A 31 -11.34 6.32 18.92
N ALA A 32 -11.55 5.29 18.12
CA ALA A 32 -12.26 4.09 18.58
C ALA A 32 -11.54 3.41 19.76
N LEU A 33 -10.21 3.33 19.74
CA LEU A 33 -9.44 2.80 20.85
C LEU A 33 -9.58 3.64 22.12
N LYS A 34 -9.59 4.98 21.99
CA LYS A 34 -9.82 5.88 23.13
C LYS A 34 -11.23 5.71 23.71
N CYS A 35 -12.25 5.53 22.88
CA CYS A 35 -13.61 5.26 23.35
C CYS A 35 -13.72 3.96 24.16
N ILE A 36 -12.95 2.92 23.75
CA ILE A 36 -13.01 1.60 24.41
C ILE A 36 -12.19 1.57 25.70
N TYR A 37 -10.99 2.15 25.67
CA TYR A 37 -10.01 2.03 26.77
C TYR A 37 -9.87 3.28 27.64
N GLY A 38 -10.57 4.36 27.31
CA GLY A 38 -10.45 5.68 27.97
C GLY A 38 -9.41 6.59 27.29
N THR A 39 -9.42 7.86 27.69
CA THR A 39 -8.62 8.91 27.03
C THR A 39 -7.23 9.09 27.61
N ASP A 40 -6.91 8.47 28.74
CA ASP A 40 -5.71 8.77 29.54
C ASP A 40 -4.41 8.23 28.93
N LEU A 41 -4.51 7.34 27.95
CA LEU A 41 -3.36 6.72 27.31
C LEU A 41 -3.16 7.22 25.88
N SER A 42 -1.90 7.35 25.47
CA SER A 42 -1.60 7.66 24.08
C SER A 42 -2.05 6.54 23.14
N ALA A 43 -2.49 6.89 21.92
CA ALA A 43 -2.96 5.94 20.93
C ALA A 43 -1.94 4.82 20.62
N ARG A 44 -0.64 5.12 20.69
CA ARG A 44 0.42 4.12 20.52
C ARG A 44 0.41 3.07 21.64
N LYS A 45 0.24 3.50 22.90
CA LYS A 45 0.14 2.59 24.06
C LYS A 45 -1.14 1.76 24.00
N LEU A 46 -2.24 2.35 23.55
CA LEU A 46 -3.53 1.66 23.40
C LEU A 46 -3.46 0.58 22.31
N ARG A 47 -2.82 0.84 21.18
CA ARG A 47 -2.57 -0.18 20.14
C ARG A 47 -1.71 -1.33 20.67
N GLY A 48 -0.64 -1.05 21.40
CA GLY A 48 0.18 -2.07 22.05
C GLY A 48 -0.62 -2.95 23.02
N LYS A 49 -1.48 -2.33 23.86
CA LYS A 49 -2.34 -3.03 24.80
C LYS A 49 -3.39 -3.92 24.13
N SER A 50 -3.98 -3.45 23.02
CA SER A 50 -4.99 -4.17 22.25
C SER A 50 -4.43 -5.25 21.33
N GLY A 51 -3.11 -5.34 21.14
CA GLY A 51 -2.47 -6.24 20.18
C GLY A 51 -2.83 -5.94 18.72
N LEU A 52 -3.38 -4.75 18.44
CA LEU A 52 -3.84 -4.37 17.11
C LEU A 52 -2.71 -3.71 16.32
N THR A 53 -2.45 -4.22 15.13
CA THR A 53 -1.61 -3.55 14.12
C THR A 53 -2.30 -2.28 13.60
N THR A 54 -1.54 -1.37 13.01
CA THR A 54 -2.10 -0.19 12.34
C THR A 54 -2.99 -0.63 11.17
N LEU A 55 -4.00 0.18 10.84
CA LEU A 55 -4.86 -0.08 9.69
C LEU A 55 -4.08 -0.08 8.38
N ARG A 56 -3.02 0.73 8.27
CA ARG A 56 -2.13 0.76 7.12
C ARG A 56 -1.41 -0.57 6.92
N GLU A 57 -0.70 -1.05 7.95
CA GLU A 57 -0.01 -2.35 7.91
C GLU A 57 -0.98 -3.51 7.59
N ARG A 58 -2.17 -3.45 8.16
CA ARG A 58 -3.19 -4.46 7.91
C ARG A 58 -3.68 -4.44 6.47
N ARG A 59 -3.93 -3.27 5.88
CA ARG A 59 -4.31 -3.13 4.47
C ARG A 59 -3.19 -3.61 3.55
N GLU A 60 -1.93 -3.25 3.83
CA GLU A 60 -0.76 -3.74 3.08
C GLU A 60 -0.69 -5.27 3.06
N GLN A 61 -0.92 -5.91 4.21
CA GLN A 61 -0.97 -7.38 4.29
C GLN A 61 -2.10 -7.97 3.46
N LEU A 62 -3.30 -7.38 3.50
CA LEU A 62 -4.45 -7.85 2.74
C LEU A 62 -4.23 -7.70 1.23
N VAL A 63 -3.69 -6.57 0.81
CA VAL A 63 -3.36 -6.29 -0.60
C VAL A 63 -2.28 -7.24 -1.11
N SER A 64 -1.22 -7.47 -0.32
CA SER A 64 -0.15 -8.41 -0.67
C SER A 64 -0.69 -9.83 -0.82
N LYS A 65 -1.49 -10.31 0.13
CA LYS A 65 -2.12 -11.64 0.04
C LYS A 65 -3.00 -11.76 -1.19
N PHE A 66 -3.77 -10.72 -1.51
CA PHE A 66 -4.63 -10.74 -2.68
C PHE A 66 -3.81 -10.74 -3.98
N ALA A 67 -2.77 -9.92 -4.09
CA ALA A 67 -1.88 -9.88 -5.25
C ALA A 67 -1.25 -11.27 -5.52
N HIS A 68 -0.73 -11.92 -4.48
CA HIS A 68 -0.18 -13.28 -4.62
C HIS A 68 -1.25 -14.31 -4.99
N LYS A 69 -2.46 -14.22 -4.44
CA LYS A 69 -3.57 -15.10 -4.81
C LYS A 69 -3.90 -14.96 -6.31
N CYS A 70 -4.05 -13.72 -6.79
CA CYS A 70 -4.35 -13.48 -8.21
C CYS A 70 -3.20 -13.91 -9.13
N ALA A 71 -1.93 -13.72 -8.72
CA ALA A 71 -0.78 -14.14 -9.52
C ALA A 71 -0.65 -15.66 -9.68
N ASN A 72 -1.27 -16.44 -8.78
CA ASN A 72 -1.28 -17.89 -8.82
C ASN A 72 -2.55 -18.47 -9.49
N ASP A 73 -3.50 -17.63 -9.85
CA ASP A 73 -4.76 -18.06 -10.46
C ASP A 73 -4.72 -17.80 -11.97
N PRO A 74 -4.82 -18.85 -12.82
CA PRO A 74 -4.78 -18.71 -14.28
C PRO A 74 -5.82 -17.74 -14.86
N ALA A 75 -6.94 -17.54 -14.16
CA ALA A 75 -7.97 -16.59 -14.59
C ALA A 75 -7.47 -15.14 -14.67
N PHE A 76 -6.41 -14.80 -13.90
CA PHE A 76 -5.82 -13.47 -13.82
C PHE A 76 -4.46 -13.32 -14.51
N ASP A 77 -3.99 -14.32 -15.28
CA ASP A 77 -2.70 -14.26 -15.98
C ASP A 77 -2.56 -13.01 -16.86
N HIS A 78 -3.65 -12.55 -17.47
CA HIS A 78 -3.67 -11.34 -18.29
C HIS A 78 -3.40 -10.05 -17.50
N TRP A 79 -3.56 -10.06 -16.16
CA TRP A 79 -3.21 -8.93 -15.29
C TRP A 79 -1.72 -8.84 -15.01
N PHE A 80 -1.01 -9.97 -15.14
CA PHE A 80 0.37 -10.12 -14.72
C PHE A 80 1.26 -10.61 -15.86
N PRO A 81 1.38 -9.88 -16.99
CA PRO A 81 2.23 -10.28 -18.08
C PRO A 81 3.68 -10.41 -17.60
N ARG A 82 4.30 -11.54 -17.88
CA ARG A 82 5.69 -11.80 -17.51
C ARG A 82 6.65 -11.14 -18.50
N GLN A 83 7.79 -10.68 -18.02
CA GLN A 83 8.84 -10.20 -18.91
C GLN A 83 9.50 -11.38 -19.64
N ASN A 84 9.31 -11.45 -20.95
CA ASN A 84 10.03 -12.38 -21.81
C ASN A 84 11.36 -11.75 -22.26
N THR A 85 12.24 -11.43 -21.32
CA THR A 85 13.58 -10.96 -21.65
C THR A 85 14.51 -12.17 -21.75
N GLY A 86 14.93 -12.54 -22.96
CA GLY A 86 16.01 -13.51 -23.18
C GLY A 86 17.39 -13.01 -22.70
N ARG A 87 17.42 -11.90 -21.95
CA ARG A 87 18.59 -11.32 -21.30
C ARG A 87 18.35 -11.31 -19.80
N THR A 88 19.17 -11.99 -19.03
CA THR A 88 19.30 -11.86 -17.59
C THR A 88 19.80 -10.45 -17.27
N THR A 89 18.88 -9.53 -17.00
CA THR A 89 19.23 -8.21 -16.45
C THR A 89 19.43 -8.34 -14.95
N ARG A 90 20.18 -7.40 -14.34
CA ARG A 90 20.42 -7.36 -12.89
C ARG A 90 19.14 -7.22 -12.06
N SER A 91 18.07 -6.68 -12.63
CA SER A 91 16.75 -6.63 -11.99
C SER A 91 16.02 -7.94 -12.27
N GLN A 92 15.75 -8.71 -11.24
CA GLN A 92 14.95 -9.93 -11.29
C GLN A 92 13.43 -9.61 -11.36
N GLU A 93 13.04 -8.65 -12.17
CA GLU A 93 11.63 -8.32 -12.35
C GLU A 93 10.96 -9.42 -13.16
N VAL A 94 10.04 -10.14 -12.55
CA VAL A 94 9.30 -11.23 -13.19
C VAL A 94 8.12 -10.69 -13.99
N TYR A 95 7.47 -9.64 -13.47
CA TYR A 95 6.27 -9.07 -14.06
C TYR A 95 6.57 -7.73 -14.74
N LEU A 96 6.00 -7.54 -15.92
CA LEU A 96 6.17 -6.33 -16.72
C LEU A 96 5.51 -5.13 -16.01
N GLU A 97 6.30 -4.12 -15.69
CA GLU A 97 5.80 -2.83 -15.23
C GLU A 97 5.67 -1.88 -16.42
N GLU A 98 4.45 -1.59 -16.84
CA GLU A 98 4.20 -0.59 -17.88
C GLU A 98 4.53 0.81 -17.37
N LYS A 99 5.10 1.64 -18.25
CA LYS A 99 5.37 3.04 -17.92
C LYS A 99 4.06 3.82 -17.76
N ALA A 100 3.75 4.21 -16.54
CA ALA A 100 2.60 5.04 -16.26
C ALA A 100 2.89 6.49 -16.61
N ARG A 101 2.01 7.11 -17.43
CA ARG A 101 2.13 8.51 -17.87
C ARG A 101 1.64 9.52 -16.82
N CYS A 102 0.84 9.08 -15.87
CA CYS A 102 0.30 9.94 -14.81
C CYS A 102 0.35 9.23 -13.44
N GLU A 103 0.40 10.01 -12.38
CA GLU A 103 0.44 9.51 -11.00
C GLU A 103 -0.78 8.63 -10.67
N ARG A 104 -1.96 8.97 -11.17
CA ARG A 104 -3.18 8.18 -10.97
C ARG A 104 -3.05 6.75 -11.51
N LEU A 105 -2.48 6.60 -12.70
CA LEU A 105 -2.24 5.29 -13.30
C LEU A 105 -1.18 4.52 -12.54
N LYS A 106 -0.08 5.21 -12.16
CA LYS A 106 1.01 4.65 -11.37
C LYS A 106 0.54 4.09 -10.02
N ASN A 107 -0.45 4.75 -9.40
CA ASN A 107 -1.06 4.35 -8.14
C ASN A 107 -2.30 3.46 -8.33
N SER A 108 -2.57 2.99 -9.55
CA SER A 108 -3.65 2.04 -9.78
C SER A 108 -3.35 0.69 -9.10
N PRO A 109 -4.38 -0.06 -8.71
CA PRO A 109 -4.20 -1.34 -8.02
C PRO A 109 -3.32 -2.34 -8.77
N LEU A 110 -3.47 -2.47 -10.08
CA LEU A 110 -2.68 -3.41 -10.89
C LEU A 110 -1.19 -3.08 -10.91
N HIS A 111 -0.84 -1.79 -11.08
CA HIS A 111 0.56 -1.36 -11.02
C HIS A 111 1.14 -1.59 -9.62
N TYR A 112 0.35 -1.37 -8.59
CA TYR A 112 0.76 -1.62 -7.20
C TYR A 112 1.00 -3.10 -6.94
N PHE A 113 0.12 -4.00 -7.43
CA PHE A 113 0.29 -5.45 -7.30
C PHE A 113 1.56 -5.95 -8.01
N ARG A 114 1.82 -5.50 -9.24
CA ARG A 114 3.04 -5.86 -9.97
C ARG A 114 4.30 -5.44 -9.21
N ARG A 115 4.29 -4.26 -8.59
CA ARG A 115 5.40 -3.80 -7.73
C ARG A 115 5.61 -4.68 -6.51
N ILE A 116 4.53 -5.06 -5.82
CA ILE A 116 4.61 -5.98 -4.68
C ILE A 116 5.21 -7.33 -5.12
N LEU A 117 4.72 -7.89 -6.22
CA LEU A 117 5.16 -9.17 -6.75
C LEU A 117 6.62 -9.15 -7.24
N ASN A 118 7.11 -8.01 -7.70
CA ASN A 118 8.51 -7.78 -8.05
C ASN A 118 9.40 -7.45 -6.83
N GLY A 119 8.87 -7.53 -5.59
CA GLY A 119 9.61 -7.25 -4.38
C GLY A 119 9.85 -5.76 -4.09
N LYS A 120 9.26 -4.87 -4.86
CA LYS A 120 9.34 -3.41 -4.66
C LYS A 120 8.27 -2.98 -3.67
N THR A 121 8.57 -3.03 -2.38
CA THR A 121 7.64 -2.54 -1.34
C THR A 121 7.61 -1.01 -1.33
N GLY A 122 6.43 -0.44 -1.08
CA GLY A 122 6.11 0.98 -1.22
C GLY A 122 6.90 2.02 -0.41
N LYS A 123 7.92 1.62 0.35
CA LYS A 123 8.78 2.55 1.09
C LYS A 123 9.77 3.33 0.23
N GLU A 124 10.16 2.81 -0.93
CA GLU A 124 11.14 3.49 -1.79
C GLU A 124 10.56 4.59 -2.68
N TYR A 125 9.24 4.64 -2.84
CA TYR A 125 8.58 5.62 -3.71
C TYR A 125 8.26 6.96 -3.01
N GLY A 126 8.16 6.97 -1.67
CA GLY A 126 7.90 8.18 -0.90
C GLY A 126 9.10 9.10 -0.72
N THR A 127 10.31 8.55 -0.74
CA THR A 127 11.55 9.31 -0.52
C THR A 127 12.02 10.07 -1.76
N ARG A 128 11.85 9.50 -2.96
CA ARG A 128 12.28 10.16 -4.21
C ARG A 128 11.47 11.40 -4.57
N ASN A 129 10.19 11.47 -4.16
CA ASN A 129 9.35 12.66 -4.41
C ASN A 129 9.54 13.79 -3.37
N LYS A 130 10.19 13.53 -2.24
CA LYS A 130 10.54 14.59 -1.28
C LYS A 130 11.78 15.36 -1.72
N GLU A 131 12.79 14.68 -2.24
CA GLU A 131 14.00 15.33 -2.77
C GLU A 131 13.68 16.25 -3.94
N TYR A 132 12.80 15.85 -4.87
CA TYR A 132 12.40 16.71 -6.00
C TYR A 132 11.56 17.95 -5.61
N ARG A 133 10.92 17.96 -4.44
CA ARG A 133 10.16 19.12 -3.98
C ARG A 133 10.99 20.11 -3.19
N GLU A 134 12.05 19.68 -2.55
CA GLU A 134 12.96 20.57 -1.82
C GLU A 134 13.86 21.37 -2.77
N ASP A 135 14.20 20.82 -3.93
CA ASP A 135 15.00 21.50 -4.95
C ASP A 135 14.25 22.61 -5.70
N ILE A 136 12.89 22.58 -5.73
CA ILE A 136 12.07 23.60 -6.42
C ILE A 136 11.74 24.79 -5.50
N VAL A 137 11.86 24.63 -4.20
CA VAL A 137 11.51 25.69 -3.21
C VAL A 137 12.72 26.58 -2.87
N ASN A 138 13.94 26.19 -3.28
CA ASN A 138 15.18 26.91 -2.98
C ASN A 138 15.78 27.65 -4.19
N GLU A 139 15.04 27.83 -5.29
CA GLU A 139 15.34 28.76 -6.38
C GLU A 139 14.32 29.95 -6.35
#